data_120cee49f69b3c13e201091e6d1fed87
#
_entry.id   120cee49f69b3c13e201091e6d1fed87
#
_cell.length_a   1.000
_cell.length_b   1.000
_cell.length_c   1.000
_cell.angle_alpha   90.00
_cell.angle_beta   90.00
_cell.angle_gamma   90.00
#
_symmetry.space_group_name_H-M   'P 1'
#
loop_
_entity.id
_entity.type
_entity.pdbx_description
1 polymer ?
#
loop_
_entity_poly.entity_id
_entity_poly.type
_entity_poly.pdbx_seq_one_letter_code
_entity_poly.pdbx_strand_id
1 'polypeptide(L)'
;SAKRTVIMRGVRVRENVELRGAVLCDGAEVESGASLYKDTVIGGGAKVGKNSSVSNGASIWPERQVQPEQFCRDNVKWEDTEPVKEGGVYGYTDTQLTPERAARIGGAFGASLGGLPLEVAVATDGSQQGVMIKHGIISGLVAQGVDVADMGYCGRSAFEHGIREFGYSGGVYIRCGAAPHRAEVILCDKTGIELSGGAYRSFSAGLRLSLILRSHSASSRL
;
A
#
# COMPACT_ATOMS: atom_id res chain seq x y z
N SER A 1 -27.00 19.17 -10.05
CA SER A 1 -27.81 19.78 -8.97
C SER A 1 -27.10 19.57 -7.62
N ALA A 2 -27.17 20.55 -6.71
CA ALA A 2 -26.58 20.44 -5.37
C ALA A 2 -27.68 20.70 -4.32
N LYS A 3 -27.84 19.77 -3.35
CA LYS A 3 -28.78 19.91 -2.24
C LYS A 3 -28.06 19.58 -0.91
N ARG A 4 -28.16 20.49 0.09
CA ARG A 4 -27.57 20.32 1.43
C ARG A 4 -26.08 19.96 1.39
N THR A 5 -25.32 20.60 0.52
CA THR A 5 -23.91 20.29 0.22
C THR A 5 -23.02 21.41 0.77
N VAL A 6 -21.91 21.03 1.39
CA VAL A 6 -20.85 21.95 1.82
C VAL A 6 -19.74 21.91 0.78
N ILE A 7 -19.34 23.05 0.26
CA ILE A 7 -18.27 23.17 -0.74
C ILE A 7 -17.23 24.15 -0.18
N MET A 8 -16.00 23.68 0.01
CA MET A 8 -14.91 24.46 0.54
C MET A 8 -14.12 25.18 -0.58
N ARG A 9 -12.97 25.75 -0.27
CA ARG A 9 -12.18 26.59 -1.19
C ARG A 9 -11.59 25.76 -2.34
N GLY A 10 -11.55 26.36 -3.54
CA GLY A 10 -10.84 25.79 -4.69
C GLY A 10 -11.45 24.50 -5.25
N VAL A 11 -12.63 24.09 -4.79
CA VAL A 11 -13.34 22.93 -5.31
C VAL A 11 -13.76 23.15 -6.76
N ARG A 12 -13.54 22.16 -7.61
CA ARG A 12 -13.95 22.16 -9.01
C ARG A 12 -15.03 21.12 -9.26
N VAL A 13 -16.21 21.56 -9.62
CA VAL A 13 -17.33 20.68 -9.98
C VAL A 13 -17.65 20.88 -11.46
N ARG A 14 -17.58 19.80 -12.24
CA ARG A 14 -17.87 19.82 -13.68
C ARG A 14 -19.38 19.73 -13.96
N GLU A 15 -19.73 19.58 -15.21
CA GLU A 15 -21.11 19.56 -15.69
C GLU A 15 -21.84 18.28 -15.29
N ASN A 16 -23.16 18.36 -15.16
CA ASN A 16 -24.06 17.22 -14.88
C ASN A 16 -23.73 16.43 -13.61
N VAL A 17 -23.07 17.06 -12.63
CA VAL A 17 -22.80 16.44 -11.33
C VAL A 17 -24.03 16.54 -10.42
N GLU A 18 -24.31 15.45 -9.69
CA GLU A 18 -25.34 15.41 -8.66
C GLU A 18 -24.71 15.32 -7.28
N LEU A 19 -25.01 16.31 -6.41
CA LEU A 19 -24.54 16.39 -5.04
C LEU A 19 -25.73 16.37 -4.09
N ARG A 20 -25.82 15.35 -3.22
CA ARG A 20 -26.91 15.19 -2.26
C ARG A 20 -26.34 15.04 -0.84
N GLY A 21 -26.24 16.13 -0.09
CA GLY A 21 -25.76 16.11 1.28
C GLY A 21 -24.28 15.75 1.42
N ALA A 22 -23.46 16.12 0.43
CA ALA A 22 -22.04 15.83 0.39
C ALA A 22 -21.21 16.97 0.98
N VAL A 23 -20.02 16.65 1.48
CA VAL A 23 -19.00 17.62 1.89
C VAL A 23 -17.80 17.51 0.94
N LEU A 24 -17.46 18.61 0.27
CA LEU A 24 -16.30 18.71 -0.61
C LEU A 24 -15.24 19.59 0.05
N CYS A 25 -14.11 19.01 0.40
CA CYS A 25 -13.00 19.72 1.05
C CYS A 25 -12.14 20.49 0.05
N ASP A 26 -11.21 21.29 0.55
CA ASP A 26 -10.39 22.21 -0.24
C ASP A 26 -9.71 21.53 -1.44
N GLY A 27 -9.84 22.14 -2.61
CA GLY A 27 -9.21 21.66 -3.85
C GLY A 27 -9.75 20.36 -4.43
N ALA A 28 -10.84 19.81 -3.89
CA ALA A 28 -11.44 18.59 -4.44
C ALA A 28 -11.97 18.80 -5.87
N GLU A 29 -11.85 17.79 -6.71
CA GLU A 29 -12.31 17.82 -8.11
C GLU A 29 -13.38 16.75 -8.34
N VAL A 30 -14.51 17.15 -8.92
CA VAL A 30 -15.59 16.24 -9.28
C VAL A 30 -15.87 16.37 -10.77
N GLU A 31 -15.60 15.28 -11.51
CA GLU A 31 -15.73 15.23 -12.97
C GLU A 31 -17.21 15.08 -13.40
N SER A 32 -17.44 15.32 -14.70
CA SER A 32 -18.77 15.37 -15.28
C SER A 32 -19.56 14.07 -15.10
N GLY A 33 -20.84 14.20 -14.79
CA GLY A 33 -21.75 13.06 -14.62
C GLY A 33 -21.63 12.29 -13.33
N ALA A 34 -20.73 12.69 -12.43
CA ALA A 34 -20.56 12.00 -11.13
C ALA A 34 -21.73 12.25 -10.19
N SER A 35 -22.06 11.26 -9.35
CA SER A 35 -23.13 11.31 -8.35
C SER A 35 -22.58 11.06 -6.95
N LEU A 36 -22.72 12.03 -6.04
CA LEU A 36 -22.34 11.92 -4.65
C LEU A 36 -23.59 11.87 -3.80
N TYR A 37 -23.75 10.78 -3.07
CA TYR A 37 -24.93 10.55 -2.24
C TYR A 37 -24.75 11.11 -0.82
N LYS A 38 -25.81 10.93 0.01
CA LYS A 38 -25.93 11.54 1.33
C LYS A 38 -24.75 11.18 2.24
N ASP A 39 -24.28 12.17 3.01
CA ASP A 39 -23.23 12.02 4.02
C ASP A 39 -21.87 11.56 3.45
N THR A 40 -21.64 11.78 2.14
CA THR A 40 -20.31 11.56 1.53
C THR A 40 -19.35 12.69 1.86
N VAL A 41 -18.09 12.36 2.09
CA VAL A 41 -17.01 13.34 2.32
C VAL A 41 -15.91 13.14 1.29
N ILE A 42 -15.63 14.18 0.52
CA ILE A 42 -14.53 14.18 -0.46
C ILE A 42 -13.39 15.01 0.13
N GLY A 43 -12.29 14.34 0.46
CA GLY A 43 -11.11 14.94 1.09
C GLY A 43 -10.40 15.95 0.21
N GLY A 44 -9.53 16.75 0.82
CA GLY A 44 -8.78 17.80 0.13
C GLY A 44 -7.95 17.26 -1.04
N GLY A 45 -8.00 17.91 -2.20
CA GLY A 45 -7.29 17.47 -3.41
C GLY A 45 -7.77 16.16 -4.03
N ALA A 46 -8.77 15.49 -3.46
CA ALA A 46 -9.27 14.22 -3.99
C ALA A 46 -10.03 14.44 -5.31
N LYS A 47 -9.99 13.42 -6.18
CA LYS A 47 -10.62 13.45 -7.49
C LYS A 47 -11.68 12.37 -7.64
N VAL A 48 -12.86 12.77 -8.07
CA VAL A 48 -13.98 11.86 -8.37
C VAL A 48 -14.12 11.82 -9.90
N GLY A 49 -13.89 10.65 -10.47
CA GLY A 49 -13.84 10.44 -11.92
C GLY A 49 -15.19 10.59 -12.60
N LYS A 50 -15.17 10.73 -13.94
CA LYS A 50 -16.34 10.92 -14.79
C LYS A 50 -17.35 9.76 -14.63
N ASN A 51 -18.64 10.09 -14.55
CA ASN A 51 -19.75 9.12 -14.42
C ASN A 51 -19.60 8.15 -13.25
N SER A 52 -18.79 8.47 -12.25
CA SER A 52 -18.65 7.64 -11.05
C SER A 52 -19.75 7.93 -10.04
N SER A 53 -19.97 7.00 -9.13
CA SER A 53 -20.96 7.15 -8.07
C SER A 53 -20.35 6.81 -6.72
N VAL A 54 -20.57 7.67 -5.71
CA VAL A 54 -20.10 7.48 -4.34
C VAL A 54 -21.29 7.28 -3.42
N SER A 55 -21.36 6.12 -2.77
CA SER A 55 -22.47 5.70 -1.88
C SER A 55 -22.63 6.57 -0.65
N ASN A 56 -23.80 6.47 -0.03
CA ASN A 56 -24.11 7.14 1.23
C ASN A 56 -23.05 6.83 2.31
N GLY A 57 -22.57 7.87 2.99
CA GLY A 57 -21.62 7.76 4.09
C GLY A 57 -20.19 7.41 3.69
N ALA A 58 -19.92 7.14 2.42
CA ALA A 58 -18.56 6.86 1.97
C ALA A 58 -17.68 8.12 2.02
N SER A 59 -16.42 7.95 2.43
CA SER A 59 -15.44 9.03 2.50
C SER A 59 -14.28 8.74 1.54
N ILE A 60 -13.99 9.69 0.68
CA ILE A 60 -12.80 9.67 -0.17
C ILE A 60 -11.73 10.49 0.54
N TRP A 61 -10.64 9.85 0.93
CA TRP A 61 -9.58 10.50 1.67
C TRP A 61 -8.80 11.52 0.83
N PRO A 62 -8.09 12.48 1.45
CA PRO A 62 -7.33 13.49 0.72
C PRO A 62 -6.39 12.88 -0.31
N GLU A 63 -6.23 13.56 -1.45
CA GLU A 63 -5.38 13.16 -2.58
C GLU A 63 -5.73 11.80 -3.20
N ARG A 64 -6.92 11.23 -2.90
CA ARG A 64 -7.40 9.99 -3.50
C ARG A 64 -8.21 10.21 -4.76
N GLN A 65 -8.25 9.17 -5.58
CA GLN A 65 -9.00 9.20 -6.83
C GLN A 65 -9.97 8.03 -6.94
N VAL A 66 -11.23 8.34 -7.23
CA VAL A 66 -12.21 7.39 -7.73
C VAL A 66 -12.07 7.34 -9.25
N GLN A 67 -11.92 6.15 -9.81
CA GLN A 67 -11.75 5.99 -11.26
C GLN A 67 -13.05 6.35 -12.01
N PRO A 68 -12.97 6.75 -13.29
CA PRO A 68 -14.15 6.95 -14.11
C PRO A 68 -15.05 5.71 -14.13
N GLU A 69 -16.37 5.93 -14.12
CA GLU A 69 -17.42 4.89 -14.19
C GLU A 69 -17.41 3.91 -13.00
N GLN A 70 -16.65 4.22 -11.96
CA GLN A 70 -16.56 3.39 -10.75
C GLN A 70 -17.74 3.65 -9.80
N PHE A 71 -18.29 2.56 -9.25
CA PHE A 71 -19.21 2.64 -8.12
C PHE A 71 -18.45 2.38 -6.81
N CYS A 72 -18.34 3.43 -5.98
CA CYS A 72 -17.65 3.39 -4.72
C CYS A 72 -18.66 3.17 -3.58
N ARG A 73 -18.69 1.98 -2.97
CA ARG A 73 -19.56 1.63 -1.84
C ARG A 73 -18.97 2.03 -0.51
N ASP A 74 -17.66 1.91 -0.36
CA ASP A 74 -16.93 2.05 0.89
C ASP A 74 -15.99 3.25 0.85
N ASN A 75 -15.35 3.53 1.98
CA ASN A 75 -14.36 4.58 2.08
C ASN A 75 -13.13 4.28 1.22
N VAL A 76 -12.72 5.21 0.38
CA VAL A 76 -11.44 5.13 -0.34
C VAL A 76 -10.36 5.77 0.53
N LYS A 77 -9.62 4.94 1.23
CA LYS A 77 -8.53 5.32 2.12
C LYS A 77 -7.18 5.22 1.39
N TRP A 78 -6.13 5.73 2.00
CA TRP A 78 -4.78 5.53 1.48
C TRP A 78 -4.35 4.06 1.49
N GLU A 79 -4.96 3.24 2.34
CA GLU A 79 -4.70 1.80 2.44
C GLU A 79 -5.28 0.98 1.28
N ASP A 80 -6.29 1.51 0.58
CA ASP A 80 -6.99 0.77 -0.49
C ASP A 80 -6.23 0.75 -1.83
N THR A 81 -5.19 1.55 -1.97
CA THR A 81 -4.26 1.46 -3.07
C THR A 81 -3.01 0.75 -2.59
N GLU A 82 -3.03 -0.58 -2.53
CA GLU A 82 -1.79 -1.32 -2.31
C GLU A 82 -0.87 -1.07 -3.50
N PRO A 83 0.26 -0.39 -3.29
CA PRO A 83 1.24 -0.22 -4.33
C PRO A 83 2.09 -1.50 -4.46
N VAL A 84 1.42 -2.64 -4.50
CA VAL A 84 2.05 -3.95 -4.71
C VAL A 84 2.12 -4.17 -6.21
N LYS A 85 3.33 -4.13 -6.75
CA LYS A 85 3.63 -4.45 -8.15
C LYS A 85 4.49 -5.71 -8.18
N GLU A 86 4.55 -6.38 -9.33
CA GLU A 86 5.56 -7.41 -9.53
C GLU A 86 6.94 -6.90 -9.11
N GLY A 87 7.64 -7.69 -8.33
CA GLY A 87 8.93 -7.32 -7.75
C GLY A 87 8.91 -6.67 -6.38
N GLY A 88 7.80 -6.10 -5.90
CA GLY A 88 7.84 -5.48 -4.58
C GLY A 88 6.66 -4.62 -4.16
N VAL A 89 6.89 -3.87 -3.11
CA VAL A 89 5.92 -2.95 -2.51
C VAL A 89 6.49 -1.54 -2.50
N TYR A 90 5.73 -0.59 -2.99
CA TYR A 90 6.11 0.82 -3.08
C TYR A 90 5.20 1.65 -2.20
N GLY A 91 5.67 2.74 -1.63
CA GLY A 91 4.77 3.61 -0.88
C GLY A 91 5.46 4.74 -0.13
N TYR A 92 4.64 5.54 0.53
CA TYR A 92 5.09 6.61 1.41
C TYR A 92 5.39 6.05 2.80
N THR A 93 6.55 6.41 3.37
CA THR A 93 7.04 5.87 4.65
C THR A 93 6.27 6.36 5.87
N ASP A 94 5.55 7.45 5.73
CA ASP A 94 4.73 8.08 6.78
C ASP A 94 3.29 7.52 6.85
N THR A 95 2.78 6.96 5.76
CA THR A 95 1.37 6.54 5.68
C THR A 95 1.16 5.14 5.14
N GLN A 96 2.02 4.68 4.22
CA GLN A 96 1.83 3.42 3.51
C GLN A 96 2.82 2.32 3.90
N LEU A 97 4.08 2.66 4.17
CA LEU A 97 5.13 1.73 4.58
C LEU A 97 5.52 1.98 6.04
N THR A 98 4.53 1.90 6.94
CA THR A 98 4.75 1.98 8.38
C THR A 98 5.48 0.73 8.91
N PRO A 99 6.13 0.78 10.09
CA PRO A 99 6.77 -0.39 10.68
C PRO A 99 5.85 -1.60 10.81
N GLU A 100 4.58 -1.38 11.16
CA GLU A 100 3.58 -2.45 11.25
C GLU A 100 3.31 -3.10 9.88
N ARG A 101 3.22 -2.29 8.84
CA ARG A 101 3.00 -2.80 7.49
C ARG A 101 4.23 -3.51 6.96
N ALA A 102 5.42 -2.99 7.27
CA ALA A 102 6.68 -3.65 6.98
C ALA A 102 6.75 -5.06 7.61
N ALA A 103 6.33 -5.19 8.87
CA ALA A 103 6.24 -6.50 9.54
C ALA A 103 5.28 -7.46 8.82
N ARG A 104 4.13 -6.98 8.34
CA ARG A 104 3.20 -7.80 7.56
C ARG A 104 3.79 -8.22 6.20
N ILE A 105 4.51 -7.32 5.53
CA ILE A 105 5.20 -7.64 4.28
C ILE A 105 6.24 -8.73 4.53
N GLY A 106 7.07 -8.60 5.57
CA GLY A 106 8.04 -9.63 5.96
C GLY A 106 7.38 -10.97 6.26
N GLY A 107 6.30 -10.97 7.05
CA GLY A 107 5.55 -12.19 7.36
C GLY A 107 4.91 -12.85 6.13
N ALA A 108 4.29 -12.08 5.26
CA ALA A 108 3.71 -12.59 4.01
C ALA A 108 4.78 -13.14 3.06
N PHE A 109 5.95 -12.48 2.99
CA PHE A 109 7.06 -12.95 2.18
C PHE A 109 7.63 -14.26 2.73
N GLY A 110 7.94 -14.35 4.03
CA GLY A 110 8.40 -15.58 4.67
C GLY A 110 7.44 -16.75 4.43
N ALA A 111 6.14 -16.54 4.63
CA ALA A 111 5.11 -17.56 4.38
C ALA A 111 5.02 -17.98 2.90
N SER A 112 5.34 -17.08 1.96
CA SER A 112 5.27 -17.37 0.52
C SER A 112 6.42 -18.23 -0.01
N LEU A 113 7.56 -18.27 0.69
CA LEU A 113 8.74 -19.06 0.29
C LEU A 113 8.56 -20.57 0.48
N GLY A 114 7.72 -20.98 1.43
CA GLY A 114 7.34 -22.38 1.66
C GLY A 114 8.48 -23.29 2.12
N GLY A 115 8.22 -24.06 3.20
CA GLY A 115 9.20 -25.00 3.76
C GLY A 115 10.22 -24.37 4.69
N LEU A 116 10.51 -25.05 5.80
CA LEU A 116 11.55 -24.65 6.77
C LEU A 116 12.65 -25.72 6.77
N PRO A 117 13.92 -25.42 7.05
CA PRO A 117 14.45 -24.10 7.45
C PRO A 117 14.65 -23.16 6.27
N LEU A 118 14.40 -21.87 6.49
CA LEU A 118 14.60 -20.81 5.51
C LEU A 118 15.52 -19.73 6.10
N GLU A 119 16.47 -19.25 5.30
CA GLU A 119 17.27 -18.07 5.62
C GLU A 119 17.07 -17.01 4.53
N VAL A 120 16.71 -15.79 4.94
CA VAL A 120 16.40 -14.68 4.04
C VAL A 120 17.36 -13.52 4.27
N ALA A 121 17.98 -13.06 3.20
CA ALA A 121 18.83 -11.87 3.25
C ALA A 121 17.99 -10.60 3.34
N VAL A 122 18.39 -9.63 4.17
CA VAL A 122 17.76 -8.32 4.25
C VAL A 122 18.82 -7.23 4.21
N ALA A 123 18.63 -6.22 3.35
CA ALA A 123 19.52 -5.09 3.23
C ALA A 123 18.78 -3.79 2.92
N THR A 124 19.47 -2.65 3.10
CA THR A 124 18.92 -1.32 2.78
C THR A 124 19.98 -0.43 2.13
N ASP A 125 19.53 0.65 1.51
CA ASP A 125 20.39 1.72 0.96
C ASP A 125 21.02 2.66 2.01
N GLY A 126 20.70 2.43 3.31
CA GLY A 126 21.26 3.19 4.43
C GLY A 126 20.47 4.42 4.84
N SER A 127 19.36 4.74 4.19
CA SER A 127 18.47 5.81 4.64
C SER A 127 17.82 5.49 5.98
N GLN A 128 17.51 6.49 6.80
CA GLN A 128 16.86 6.29 8.11
C GLN A 128 15.49 5.61 7.97
N GLN A 129 14.73 6.00 6.97
CA GLN A 129 13.44 5.37 6.66
C GLN A 129 13.61 3.92 6.21
N GLY A 130 14.64 3.64 5.41
CA GLY A 130 14.98 2.28 4.99
C GLY A 130 15.35 1.40 6.19
N VAL A 131 16.08 1.92 7.17
CA VAL A 131 16.41 1.21 8.42
C VAL A 131 15.16 0.89 9.22
N MET A 132 14.24 1.84 9.36
CA MET A 132 12.96 1.64 10.05
C MET A 132 12.15 0.51 9.40
N ILE A 133 12.00 0.54 8.07
CA ILE A 133 11.29 -0.49 7.32
C ILE A 133 11.99 -1.84 7.45
N LYS A 134 13.33 -1.86 7.37
CA LYS A 134 14.14 -3.08 7.52
C LYS A 134 13.84 -3.81 8.83
N HIS A 135 13.82 -3.10 9.95
CA HIS A 135 13.50 -3.71 11.24
C HIS A 135 12.08 -4.27 11.31
N GLY A 136 11.12 -3.58 10.69
CA GLY A 136 9.76 -4.12 10.55
C GLY A 136 9.73 -5.42 9.74
N ILE A 137 10.39 -5.47 8.59
CA ILE A 137 10.51 -6.67 7.75
C ILE A 137 11.14 -7.84 8.51
N ILE A 138 12.26 -7.59 9.19
CA ILE A 138 12.95 -8.61 10.01
C ILE A 138 12.00 -9.17 11.07
N SER A 139 11.29 -8.32 11.80
CA SER A 139 10.31 -8.75 12.81
C SER A 139 9.23 -9.68 12.20
N GLY A 140 8.77 -9.35 11.00
CA GLY A 140 7.77 -10.16 10.30
C GLY A 140 8.30 -11.52 9.85
N LEU A 141 9.52 -11.58 9.32
CA LEU A 141 10.19 -12.82 8.90
C LEU A 141 10.41 -13.75 10.09
N VAL A 142 11.00 -13.23 11.17
CA VAL A 142 11.26 -14.00 12.41
C VAL A 142 9.96 -14.53 13.01
N ALA A 143 8.87 -13.77 12.97
CA ALA A 143 7.56 -14.23 13.43
C ALA A 143 7.00 -15.43 12.63
N GLN A 144 7.53 -15.69 11.43
CA GLN A 144 7.21 -16.89 10.62
C GLN A 144 8.21 -18.04 10.81
N GLY A 145 9.18 -17.89 11.70
CA GLY A 145 10.23 -18.89 11.92
C GLY A 145 11.32 -18.87 10.84
N VAL A 146 11.48 -17.78 10.13
CA VAL A 146 12.51 -17.58 9.11
C VAL A 146 13.76 -16.97 9.74
N ASP A 147 14.92 -17.56 9.51
CA ASP A 147 16.19 -16.98 9.88
C ASP A 147 16.55 -15.80 8.97
N VAL A 148 17.16 -14.77 9.52
CA VAL A 148 17.45 -13.54 8.80
C VAL A 148 18.93 -13.21 8.79
N ALA A 149 19.52 -13.14 7.60
CA ALA A 149 20.85 -12.61 7.36
C ALA A 149 20.78 -11.10 7.09
N ASP A 150 21.08 -10.27 8.08
CA ASP A 150 21.16 -8.82 7.92
C ASP A 150 22.46 -8.44 7.22
N MET A 151 22.40 -8.12 5.93
CA MET A 151 23.53 -7.68 5.13
C MET A 151 23.86 -6.18 5.31
N GLY A 152 23.13 -5.49 6.20
CA GLY A 152 23.40 -4.08 6.53
C GLY A 152 23.09 -3.12 5.37
N TYR A 153 24.11 -2.35 5.00
CA TYR A 153 24.04 -1.36 3.92
C TYR A 153 24.86 -1.83 2.73
N CYS A 154 24.23 -2.03 1.62
CA CYS A 154 24.93 -2.39 0.40
C CYS A 154 24.18 -1.89 -0.85
N GLY A 155 24.87 -1.86 -1.98
CA GLY A 155 24.22 -1.59 -3.25
C GLY A 155 23.37 -2.78 -3.70
N ARG A 156 22.31 -2.50 -4.43
CA ARG A 156 21.37 -3.51 -4.91
C ARG A 156 22.04 -4.69 -5.62
N SER A 157 22.97 -4.41 -6.54
CA SER A 157 23.66 -5.48 -7.29
C SER A 157 24.52 -6.39 -6.39
N ALA A 158 25.16 -5.82 -5.34
CA ALA A 158 25.88 -6.60 -4.35
C ALA A 158 24.94 -7.49 -3.53
N PHE A 159 23.76 -6.96 -3.16
CA PHE A 159 22.71 -7.71 -2.48
C PHE A 159 22.21 -8.90 -3.31
N GLU A 160 21.85 -8.66 -4.58
CA GLU A 160 21.36 -9.70 -5.50
C GLU A 160 22.43 -10.79 -5.75
N HIS A 161 23.70 -10.39 -5.84
CA HIS A 161 24.82 -11.34 -5.93
C HIS A 161 24.95 -12.14 -4.64
N GLY A 162 24.89 -11.49 -3.48
CA GLY A 162 25.00 -12.15 -2.17
C GLY A 162 23.92 -13.21 -1.93
N ILE A 163 22.69 -13.00 -2.40
CA ILE A 163 21.63 -14.01 -2.30
C ILE A 163 22.08 -15.33 -2.94
N ARG A 164 22.67 -15.27 -4.15
CA ARG A 164 23.11 -16.44 -4.89
C ARG A 164 24.36 -17.07 -4.28
N GLU A 165 25.33 -16.24 -3.93
CA GLU A 165 26.63 -16.70 -3.44
C GLU A 165 26.53 -17.41 -2.09
N PHE A 166 25.72 -16.88 -1.18
CA PHE A 166 25.53 -17.47 0.16
C PHE A 166 24.38 -18.48 0.21
N GLY A 167 23.63 -18.65 -0.87
CA GLY A 167 22.56 -19.65 -0.98
C GLY A 167 21.31 -19.32 -0.18
N TYR A 168 21.00 -18.06 0.04
CA TYR A 168 19.79 -17.65 0.75
C TYR A 168 18.52 -18.06 0.00
N SER A 169 17.46 -18.34 0.74
CA SER A 169 16.16 -18.78 0.19
C SER A 169 15.43 -17.66 -0.57
N GLY A 170 15.86 -16.43 -0.37
CA GLY A 170 15.35 -15.22 -0.99
C GLY A 170 15.93 -13.98 -0.31
N GLY A 171 15.44 -12.81 -0.71
CA GLY A 171 15.92 -11.57 -0.10
C GLY A 171 14.95 -10.42 -0.17
N VAL A 172 15.14 -9.46 0.73
CA VAL A 172 14.40 -8.20 0.78
C VAL A 172 15.36 -7.02 0.78
N TYR A 173 15.27 -6.21 -0.25
CA TYR A 173 16.06 -4.99 -0.37
C TYR A 173 15.19 -3.75 -0.22
N ILE A 174 15.56 -2.84 0.67
CA ILE A 174 14.82 -1.61 0.92
C ILE A 174 15.59 -0.43 0.35
N ARG A 175 14.93 0.32 -0.52
CA ARG A 175 15.46 1.55 -1.11
C ARG A 175 14.53 2.72 -0.86
N CYS A 176 15.07 3.85 -0.42
CA CYS A 176 14.35 5.10 -0.35
C CYS A 176 14.71 5.95 -1.57
N GLY A 177 13.71 6.39 -2.32
CA GLY A 177 13.90 7.17 -3.53
C GLY A 177 14.34 8.61 -3.26
N ALA A 178 14.74 9.32 -4.33
CA ALA A 178 15.07 10.74 -4.27
C ALA A 178 13.86 11.64 -3.90
N ALA A 179 12.64 11.15 -4.07
CA ALA A 179 11.45 11.85 -3.59
C ALA A 179 11.30 11.67 -2.07
N PRO A 180 11.04 12.75 -1.32
CA PRO A 180 10.91 12.67 0.13
C PRO A 180 9.78 11.71 0.53
N HIS A 181 10.04 10.93 1.58
CA HIS A 181 9.10 9.97 2.16
C HIS A 181 8.65 8.81 1.24
N ARG A 182 9.33 8.56 0.14
CA ARG A 182 9.07 7.40 -0.72
C ARG A 182 10.08 6.29 -0.49
N ALA A 183 9.57 5.08 -0.31
CA ALA A 183 10.39 3.88 -0.22
C ALA A 183 9.85 2.75 -1.11
N GLU A 184 10.74 1.84 -1.41
CA GLU A 184 10.52 0.67 -2.22
C GLU A 184 11.07 -0.55 -1.47
N VAL A 185 10.26 -1.55 -1.27
CA VAL A 185 10.62 -2.86 -0.71
C VAL A 185 10.66 -3.85 -1.86
N ILE A 186 11.84 -4.21 -2.29
CA ILE A 186 12.09 -5.13 -3.39
C ILE A 186 12.23 -6.53 -2.83
N LEU A 187 11.45 -7.47 -3.37
CA LEU A 187 11.45 -8.87 -2.97
C LEU A 187 12.15 -9.69 -4.06
N CYS A 188 13.15 -10.48 -3.67
CA CYS A 188 13.90 -11.34 -4.56
C CYS A 188 13.74 -12.80 -4.20
N ASP A 189 13.72 -13.65 -5.21
CA ASP A 189 13.80 -15.10 -5.04
C ASP A 189 15.25 -15.57 -4.73
N LYS A 190 15.44 -16.87 -4.58
CA LYS A 190 16.75 -17.49 -4.33
C LYS A 190 17.78 -17.27 -5.44
N THR A 191 17.37 -16.83 -6.61
CA THR A 191 18.29 -16.48 -7.72
C THR A 191 18.68 -15.01 -7.72
N GLY A 192 18.19 -14.22 -6.75
CA GLY A 192 18.43 -12.79 -6.65
C GLY A 192 17.61 -11.97 -7.67
N ILE A 193 16.66 -12.59 -8.34
CA ILE A 193 15.74 -11.90 -9.29
C ILE A 193 14.50 -11.46 -8.55
N GLU A 194 13.92 -10.33 -8.96
CA GLU A 194 12.69 -9.82 -8.41
C GLU A 194 11.54 -10.85 -8.49
N LEU A 195 10.77 -10.91 -7.44
CA LEU A 195 9.67 -11.86 -7.31
C LEU A 195 8.63 -11.63 -8.42
N SER A 196 8.33 -12.67 -9.17
CA SER A 196 7.41 -12.62 -10.31
C SER A 196 6.51 -13.85 -10.38
N GLY A 197 5.53 -13.84 -11.26
CA GLY A 197 4.68 -14.99 -11.59
C GLY A 197 3.96 -15.61 -10.39
N GLY A 198 4.14 -16.91 -10.19
CA GLY A 198 3.48 -17.69 -9.13
C GLY A 198 3.89 -17.27 -7.72
N ALA A 199 5.18 -17.05 -7.49
CA ALA A 199 5.72 -16.64 -6.20
C ALA A 199 5.18 -15.26 -5.78
N TYR A 200 5.12 -14.32 -6.72
CA TYR A 200 4.50 -13.02 -6.48
C TYR A 200 3.00 -13.15 -6.14
N ARG A 201 2.25 -14.01 -6.83
CA ARG A 201 0.82 -14.23 -6.53
C ARG A 201 0.61 -14.81 -5.14
N SER A 202 1.44 -15.77 -4.71
CA SER A 202 1.39 -16.33 -3.35
C SER A 202 1.66 -15.26 -2.29
N PHE A 203 2.70 -14.44 -2.48
CA PHE A 203 3.02 -13.31 -1.61
C PHE A 203 1.85 -12.32 -1.53
N SER A 204 1.36 -11.85 -2.68
CA SER A 204 0.28 -10.87 -2.76
C SER A 204 -1.01 -11.36 -2.11
N ALA A 205 -1.36 -12.64 -2.29
CA ALA A 205 -2.51 -13.26 -1.63
C ALA A 205 -2.34 -13.32 -0.10
N GLY A 206 -1.16 -13.73 0.39
CA GLY A 206 -0.83 -13.77 1.81
C GLY A 206 -0.89 -12.39 2.47
N LEU A 207 -0.37 -11.36 1.79
CA LEU A 207 -0.41 -9.99 2.28
C LEU A 207 -1.86 -9.47 2.39
N ARG A 208 -2.72 -9.75 1.40
CA ARG A 208 -4.15 -9.38 1.44
C ARG A 208 -4.92 -10.08 2.55
N LEU A 209 -4.69 -11.38 2.76
CA LEU A 209 -5.33 -12.14 3.84
C LEU A 209 -4.97 -11.57 5.21
N SER A 210 -3.73 -11.16 5.43
CA SER A 210 -3.29 -10.53 6.69
C SER A 210 -3.99 -9.19 6.98
N LEU A 211 -4.48 -8.50 5.95
CA LEU A 211 -5.26 -7.26 6.07
C LEU A 211 -6.73 -7.54 6.42
N ILE A 212 -7.35 -8.55 5.78
CA ILE A 212 -8.77 -8.88 5.96
C ILE A 212 -9.07 -9.41 7.37
N LEU A 213 -8.20 -10.24 7.93
CA LEU A 213 -8.39 -10.83 9.26
C LEU A 213 -8.47 -9.80 10.39
N ARG A 214 -7.84 -8.63 10.25
CA ARG A 214 -7.96 -7.54 11.23
C ARG A 214 -9.21 -6.68 11.07
N SER A 215 -9.72 -6.50 9.87
CA SER A 215 -10.97 -5.75 9.68
C SER A 215 -12.16 -6.43 10.37
N HIS A 216 -12.17 -7.76 10.42
CA HIS A 216 -13.19 -8.53 11.13
C HIS A 216 -13.01 -8.53 12.65
N SER A 217 -11.78 -8.52 13.16
CA SER A 217 -11.52 -8.48 14.61
C SER A 217 -11.78 -7.10 15.25
N ALA A 218 -11.73 -6.03 14.48
CA ALA A 218 -12.07 -4.68 14.93
C ALA A 218 -13.58 -4.44 14.97
N SER A 219 -14.36 -5.13 14.13
CA SER A 219 -15.83 -5.01 14.09
C SER A 219 -16.58 -5.82 15.17
N SER A 220 -15.89 -6.73 15.88
CA SER A 220 -16.48 -7.57 16.92
C SER A 220 -16.26 -7.05 18.36
N ARG A 221 -15.81 -5.81 18.54
CA ARG A 221 -15.56 -5.18 19.83
C ARG A 221 -16.28 -3.81 19.98
N LEU A 222 -17.51 -3.71 19.53
CA LEU A 222 -18.43 -2.63 19.87
C LEU A 222 -19.75 -3.22 20.35
#